data_cb3ac47c3a62d41cbf4b45f25d3aa476
#
_entry.id   cb3ac47c3a62d41cbf4b45f25d3aa476
#
_cell.length_a   1.000
_cell.length_b   1.000
_cell.length_c   1.000
_cell.angle_alpha   90.00
_cell.angle_beta   90.00
_cell.angle_gamma   90.00
#
_symmetry.space_group_name_H-M   'P 1'
#
loop_
_entity.id
_entity.type
_entity.pdbx_description
1 polymer ?
#
loop_
_entity_poly.entity_id
_entity_poly.type
_entity_poly.pdbx_seq_one_letter_code
_entity_poly.pdbx_strand_id
1 'polypeptide(L)'
;LIEIHGRRVPTTLEEIVDPAVTCLVVIDMQNDLCSPRGVFARNGSDVGAYEKITPALAALIASARAAGTLVVFVKITTRPDHAMQSPAQLYFEWRIQSGYPGWEGPGFQYCVEGTWGNEVLPELDCRPEDLVVEKYRSSAFAGTALDLLLRSNGITTVVATGCTTEGCLDSTVRDAGFLDYFTVVPRDCVASDRADLHAAAMTILEAYRADVVDSADLRAVWDGRSPA
;
A
#
# COMPACT_ATOMS: atom_id res chain seq x y z
N LEU A 1 18.76 -5.33 19.20
CA LEU A 1 18.93 -6.73 18.76
C LEU A 1 18.94 -7.69 19.95
N ILE A 2 18.13 -8.74 19.93
CA ILE A 2 18.18 -9.85 20.88
C ILE A 2 18.63 -11.12 20.16
N GLU A 3 19.05 -12.14 20.95
CA GLU A 3 19.37 -13.45 20.39
C GLU A 3 18.22 -14.43 20.69
N ILE A 4 17.67 -15.04 19.61
CA ILE A 4 16.64 -16.08 19.71
C ILE A 4 17.13 -17.30 18.92
N HIS A 5 17.31 -18.43 19.61
CA HIS A 5 17.80 -19.68 18.99
C HIS A 5 19.07 -19.50 18.15
N GLY A 6 20.02 -18.70 18.62
CA GLY A 6 21.29 -18.42 17.92
C GLY A 6 21.18 -17.44 16.73
N ARG A 7 20.03 -16.78 16.56
CA ARG A 7 19.80 -15.76 15.52
C ARG A 7 19.67 -14.37 16.15
N ARG A 8 20.32 -13.39 15.55
CA ARG A 8 20.17 -11.98 15.96
C ARG A 8 18.87 -11.44 15.34
N VAL A 9 17.95 -10.98 16.19
CA VAL A 9 16.63 -10.49 15.81
C VAL A 9 16.49 -9.03 16.21
N PRO A 10 16.17 -8.11 15.27
CA PRO A 10 15.83 -6.74 15.58
C PRO A 10 14.51 -6.69 16.37
N THR A 11 14.43 -5.77 17.34
CA THR A 11 13.28 -5.67 18.24
C THR A 11 12.86 -4.24 18.54
N THR A 12 13.64 -3.26 18.10
CA THR A 12 13.23 -1.85 18.19
C THR A 12 12.83 -1.33 16.81
N LEU A 13 12.03 -0.27 16.78
CA LEU A 13 11.59 0.31 15.52
C LEU A 13 12.79 0.75 14.67
N GLU A 14 13.79 1.39 15.28
CA GLU A 14 15.00 1.86 14.59
C GLU A 14 15.79 0.70 13.93
N GLU A 15 15.85 -0.46 14.60
CA GLU A 15 16.52 -1.64 14.06
C GLU A 15 15.73 -2.27 12.90
N ILE A 16 14.38 -2.25 12.98
CA ILE A 16 13.49 -2.86 11.99
C ILE A 16 13.41 -2.00 10.74
N VAL A 17 13.31 -0.65 10.90
CA VAL A 17 13.10 0.29 9.78
C VAL A 17 14.38 1.02 9.37
N ASP A 18 15.55 0.42 9.58
CA ASP A 18 16.83 0.96 9.07
C ASP A 18 16.66 1.29 7.57
N PRO A 19 16.93 2.54 7.14
CA PRO A 19 16.77 2.95 5.73
C PRO A 19 17.47 2.04 4.72
N ALA A 20 18.61 1.47 5.09
CA ALA A 20 19.40 0.62 4.19
C ALA A 20 18.74 -0.72 3.83
N VAL A 21 17.78 -1.19 4.65
CA VAL A 21 17.12 -2.49 4.47
C VAL A 21 15.59 -2.37 4.41
N THR A 22 15.07 -1.16 4.33
CA THR A 22 13.64 -0.85 4.33
C THR A 22 13.16 -0.37 2.97
N CYS A 23 11.97 -0.82 2.58
CA CYS A 23 11.22 -0.27 1.46
C CYS A 23 9.89 0.33 1.93
N LEU A 24 9.64 1.59 1.57
CA LEU A 24 8.31 2.20 1.66
C LEU A 24 7.51 1.81 0.42
N VAL A 25 6.44 1.04 0.61
CA VAL A 25 5.54 0.58 -0.45
C VAL A 25 4.24 1.38 -0.40
N VAL A 26 3.97 2.17 -1.45
CA VAL A 26 2.78 3.01 -1.60
C VAL A 26 1.78 2.29 -2.50
N ILE A 27 0.69 1.79 -1.92
CA ILE A 27 -0.24 0.87 -2.57
C ILE A 27 -1.48 1.61 -3.05
N ASP A 28 -1.74 1.56 -4.36
CA ASP A 28 -2.98 1.92 -5.04
C ASP A 28 -3.51 3.34 -4.76
N MET A 29 -2.64 4.28 -4.40
CA MET A 29 -3.01 5.68 -4.24
C MET A 29 -3.16 6.37 -5.61
N GLN A 30 -4.17 5.90 -6.37
CA GLN A 30 -4.42 6.27 -7.77
C GLN A 30 -5.67 7.13 -7.94
N ASN A 31 -5.74 7.89 -9.04
CA ASN A 31 -6.82 8.84 -9.27
C ASN A 31 -8.21 8.22 -9.29
N ASP A 32 -8.40 7.07 -9.93
CA ASP A 32 -9.72 6.41 -9.98
C ASP A 32 -10.23 5.96 -8.61
N LEU A 33 -9.31 5.58 -7.72
CA LEU A 33 -9.62 5.06 -6.39
C LEU A 33 -9.81 6.19 -5.36
N CYS A 34 -8.93 7.21 -5.41
CA CYS A 34 -8.76 8.14 -4.30
C CYS A 34 -9.20 9.58 -4.60
N SER A 35 -9.31 9.97 -5.89
CA SER A 35 -9.69 11.32 -6.27
C SER A 35 -11.21 11.51 -6.28
N PRO A 36 -11.73 12.68 -5.85
CA PRO A 36 -13.16 13.02 -6.01
C PRO A 36 -13.67 12.97 -7.45
N ARG A 37 -12.76 13.05 -8.44
CA ARG A 37 -13.08 12.90 -9.87
C ARG A 37 -12.94 11.46 -10.38
N GLY A 38 -12.46 10.56 -9.53
CA GLY A 38 -12.22 9.16 -9.87
C GLY A 38 -13.49 8.35 -10.07
N VAL A 39 -13.33 7.15 -10.64
CA VAL A 39 -14.45 6.26 -10.94
C VAL A 39 -15.18 5.83 -9.65
N PHE A 40 -14.43 5.53 -8.58
CA PHE A 40 -15.04 5.10 -7.31
C PHE A 40 -15.89 6.20 -6.67
N ALA A 41 -15.40 7.44 -6.62
CA ALA A 41 -16.18 8.58 -6.12
C ALA A 41 -17.47 8.78 -6.93
N ARG A 42 -17.40 8.69 -8.27
CA ARG A 42 -18.59 8.81 -9.14
C ARG A 42 -19.61 7.69 -8.93
N ASN A 43 -19.18 6.55 -8.40
CA ASN A 43 -20.05 5.42 -8.06
C ASN A 43 -20.43 5.38 -6.57
N GLY A 44 -20.16 6.45 -5.83
CA GLY A 44 -20.65 6.65 -4.46
C GLY A 44 -19.71 6.16 -3.35
N SER A 45 -18.43 5.89 -3.66
CA SER A 45 -17.41 5.66 -2.63
C SER A 45 -17.08 6.96 -1.89
N ASP A 46 -16.93 6.89 -0.58
CA ASP A 46 -16.42 8.01 0.23
C ASP A 46 -14.89 8.08 0.15
N VAL A 47 -14.39 8.86 -0.80
CA VAL A 47 -12.94 9.06 -0.98
C VAL A 47 -12.31 10.02 0.04
N GLY A 48 -13.09 10.65 0.91
CA GLY A 48 -12.59 11.59 1.92
C GLY A 48 -11.63 10.95 2.92
N ALA A 49 -11.69 9.63 3.11
CA ALA A 49 -10.72 8.90 3.92
C ALA A 49 -9.32 8.94 3.31
N TYR A 50 -9.20 8.84 1.98
CA TYR A 50 -7.92 8.89 1.26
C TYR A 50 -7.34 10.31 1.23
N GLU A 51 -8.19 11.33 1.07
CA GLU A 51 -7.77 12.72 1.15
C GLU A 51 -7.13 13.04 2.52
N LYS A 52 -7.67 12.47 3.61
CA LYS A 52 -7.15 12.68 4.97
C LYS A 52 -5.75 12.13 5.18
N ILE A 53 -5.43 10.96 4.63
CA ILE A 53 -4.11 10.34 4.81
C ILE A 53 -3.05 10.90 3.84
N THR A 54 -3.44 11.49 2.73
CA THR A 54 -2.53 11.95 1.67
C THR A 54 -1.44 12.89 2.18
N PRO A 55 -1.69 13.91 3.04
CA PRO A 55 -0.63 14.78 3.54
C PRO A 55 0.42 14.05 4.41
N ALA A 56 -0.01 13.15 5.29
CA ALA A 56 0.89 12.37 6.13
C ALA A 56 1.76 11.41 5.27
N LEU A 57 1.13 10.76 4.29
CA LEU A 57 1.81 9.88 3.35
C LEU A 57 2.82 10.63 2.48
N ALA A 58 2.47 11.81 1.95
CA ALA A 58 3.40 12.65 1.20
C ALA A 58 4.62 13.06 2.03
N ALA A 59 4.41 13.44 3.30
CA ALA A 59 5.49 13.77 4.22
C ALA A 59 6.38 12.54 4.53
N LEU A 60 5.78 11.35 4.65
CA LEU A 60 6.51 10.09 4.87
C LEU A 60 7.37 9.72 3.65
N ILE A 61 6.83 9.86 2.43
CA ILE A 61 7.57 9.63 1.17
C ILE A 61 8.77 10.58 1.08
N ALA A 62 8.59 11.86 1.41
CA ALA A 62 9.67 12.85 1.40
C ALA A 62 10.78 12.49 2.39
N SER A 63 10.42 12.07 3.62
CA SER A 63 11.38 11.62 4.64
C SER A 63 12.11 10.35 4.23
N ALA A 64 11.40 9.35 3.66
CA ALA A 64 11.98 8.11 3.14
C ALA A 64 13.04 8.41 2.07
N ARG A 65 12.72 9.26 1.10
CA ARG A 65 13.68 9.69 0.06
C ARG A 65 14.90 10.40 0.63
N ALA A 66 14.69 11.31 1.59
CA ALA A 66 15.78 12.02 2.22
C ALA A 66 16.73 11.10 3.01
N ALA A 67 16.21 10.03 3.59
CA ALA A 67 16.97 9.01 4.30
C ALA A 67 17.65 7.98 3.37
N GLY A 68 17.33 7.98 2.07
CA GLY A 68 17.80 6.97 1.13
C GLY A 68 17.03 5.63 1.22
N THR A 69 15.90 5.62 1.90
CA THR A 69 14.98 4.47 1.93
C THR A 69 14.39 4.25 0.55
N LEU A 70 14.36 3.00 0.09
CA LEU A 70 13.75 2.64 -1.18
C LEU A 70 12.25 2.96 -1.15
N VAL A 71 11.74 3.65 -2.18
CA VAL A 71 10.31 3.93 -2.35
C VAL A 71 9.82 3.20 -3.59
N VAL A 72 8.73 2.43 -3.44
CA VAL A 72 8.08 1.72 -4.54
C VAL A 72 6.60 2.10 -4.56
N PHE A 73 6.14 2.61 -5.70
CA PHE A 73 4.72 2.80 -5.96
C PHE A 73 4.15 1.52 -6.57
N VAL A 74 3.06 1.05 -6.02
CA VAL A 74 2.32 -0.12 -6.53
C VAL A 74 0.98 0.37 -7.07
N LYS A 75 0.67 0.00 -8.31
CA LYS A 75 -0.57 0.38 -8.98
C LYS A 75 -1.41 -0.84 -9.32
N ILE A 76 -2.67 -0.86 -8.91
CA ILE A 76 -3.62 -1.79 -9.51
C ILE A 76 -3.90 -1.36 -10.95
N THR A 77 -3.83 -2.28 -11.88
CA THR A 77 -3.96 -1.96 -13.31
C THR A 77 -4.99 -2.87 -13.97
N THR A 78 -5.91 -2.28 -14.70
CA THR A 78 -6.81 -2.98 -15.61
C THR A 78 -6.26 -2.83 -17.03
N ARG A 79 -5.95 -3.94 -17.70
CA ARG A 79 -5.58 -3.87 -19.11
C ARG A 79 -6.81 -3.63 -19.98
N PRO A 80 -6.70 -2.82 -21.06
CA PRO A 80 -7.83 -2.56 -21.96
C PRO A 80 -8.42 -3.83 -22.59
N ASP A 81 -7.60 -4.87 -22.78
CA ASP A 81 -8.00 -6.17 -23.36
C ASP A 81 -8.48 -7.19 -22.31
N HIS A 82 -8.50 -6.83 -21.05
CA HIS A 82 -8.87 -7.68 -19.91
C HIS A 82 -8.09 -9.00 -19.78
N ALA A 83 -6.95 -9.15 -20.48
CA ALA A 83 -6.18 -10.39 -20.54
C ALA A 83 -5.68 -10.88 -19.16
N MET A 84 -5.58 -9.98 -18.17
CA MET A 84 -5.16 -10.33 -16.80
C MET A 84 -6.31 -10.63 -15.85
N GLN A 85 -7.57 -10.57 -16.31
CA GLN A 85 -8.75 -10.80 -15.49
C GLN A 85 -9.37 -12.17 -15.80
N SER A 86 -9.21 -13.12 -14.86
CA SER A 86 -9.91 -14.41 -14.93
C SER A 86 -11.39 -14.25 -14.55
N PRO A 87 -12.27 -15.23 -14.90
CA PRO A 87 -13.66 -15.23 -14.44
C PRO A 87 -13.81 -15.10 -12.92
N ALA A 88 -12.89 -15.68 -12.13
CA ALA A 88 -12.87 -15.56 -10.67
C ALA A 88 -12.58 -14.12 -10.23
N GLN A 89 -11.59 -13.46 -10.86
CA GLN A 89 -11.29 -12.05 -10.58
C GLN A 89 -12.46 -11.14 -10.94
N LEU A 90 -13.04 -11.30 -12.12
CA LEU A 90 -14.20 -10.55 -12.55
C LEU A 90 -15.41 -10.74 -11.61
N TYR A 91 -15.63 -11.95 -11.10
CA TYR A 91 -16.68 -12.23 -10.11
C TYR A 91 -16.45 -11.44 -8.82
N PHE A 92 -15.21 -11.40 -8.30
CA PHE A 92 -14.91 -10.63 -7.08
C PHE A 92 -15.02 -9.13 -7.30
N GLU A 93 -14.56 -8.62 -8.43
CA GLU A 93 -14.71 -7.21 -8.81
C GLU A 93 -16.18 -6.82 -8.89
N TRP A 94 -17.01 -7.60 -9.61
CA TRP A 94 -18.45 -7.42 -9.69
C TRP A 94 -19.11 -7.43 -8.31
N ARG A 95 -18.76 -8.37 -7.46
CA ARG A 95 -19.30 -8.49 -6.10
C ARG A 95 -18.97 -7.28 -5.24
N ILE A 96 -17.74 -6.76 -5.32
CA ILE A 96 -17.32 -5.55 -4.60
C ILE A 96 -18.08 -4.34 -5.15
N GLN A 97 -18.06 -4.16 -6.46
CA GLN A 97 -18.69 -3.02 -7.13
C GLN A 97 -20.21 -2.97 -6.93
N SER A 98 -20.87 -4.12 -6.87
CA SER A 98 -22.33 -4.19 -6.62
C SER A 98 -22.76 -3.66 -5.24
N GLY A 99 -21.82 -3.42 -4.34
CA GLY A 99 -22.05 -2.76 -3.06
C GLY A 99 -22.08 -1.23 -3.11
N TYR A 100 -21.66 -0.62 -4.22
CA TYR A 100 -21.65 0.84 -4.35
C TYR A 100 -23.02 1.37 -4.81
N PRO A 101 -23.48 2.53 -4.26
CA PRO A 101 -24.80 3.09 -4.59
C PRO A 101 -24.99 3.45 -6.06
N GLY A 102 -23.91 3.85 -6.75
CA GLY A 102 -23.91 4.20 -8.16
C GLY A 102 -23.63 3.03 -9.11
N TRP A 103 -23.64 1.78 -8.59
CA TRP A 103 -23.37 0.63 -9.44
C TRP A 103 -24.47 0.38 -10.46
N GLU A 104 -24.07 0.26 -11.73
CA GLU A 104 -24.92 -0.18 -12.83
C GLU A 104 -24.21 -1.36 -13.50
N GLY A 105 -24.81 -2.56 -13.40
CA GLY A 105 -24.17 -3.77 -13.90
C GLY A 105 -23.86 -3.74 -15.40
N PRO A 106 -22.83 -4.43 -15.90
CA PRO A 106 -22.10 -5.53 -15.25
C PRO A 106 -20.94 -5.10 -14.37
N GLY A 107 -20.70 -3.78 -14.17
CA GLY A 107 -19.63 -3.20 -13.39
C GLY A 107 -18.93 -2.07 -14.15
N PHE A 108 -18.07 -1.34 -13.48
CA PHE A 108 -17.29 -0.24 -14.05
C PHE A 108 -15.79 -0.60 -14.13
N GLN A 109 -15.14 -0.10 -15.18
CA GLN A 109 -13.71 -0.21 -15.30
C GLN A 109 -13.02 0.90 -14.49
N TYR A 110 -11.89 0.58 -13.89
CA TYR A 110 -11.07 1.50 -13.10
C TYR A 110 -9.59 1.23 -13.31
N CYS A 111 -8.78 2.23 -13.08
CA CYS A 111 -7.32 2.17 -13.21
C CYS A 111 -6.87 1.52 -14.53
N VAL A 112 -7.54 1.89 -15.65
CA VAL A 112 -7.21 1.36 -16.97
C VAL A 112 -5.84 1.87 -17.40
N GLU A 113 -4.97 0.96 -17.85
CA GLU A 113 -3.62 1.25 -18.32
C GLU A 113 -3.59 2.44 -19.29
N GLY A 114 -2.67 3.41 -19.05
CA GLY A 114 -2.50 4.59 -19.87
C GLY A 114 -3.55 5.69 -19.68
N THR A 115 -4.51 5.54 -18.75
CA THR A 115 -5.49 6.58 -18.44
C THR A 115 -5.08 7.41 -17.21
N TRP A 116 -5.64 8.61 -17.10
CA TRP A 116 -5.51 9.44 -15.90
C TRP A 116 -5.94 8.69 -14.62
N GLY A 117 -6.94 7.84 -14.71
CA GLY A 117 -7.43 7.04 -13.58
C GLY A 117 -6.38 6.07 -13.01
N ASN A 118 -5.48 5.58 -13.85
CA ASN A 118 -4.38 4.68 -13.47
C ASN A 118 -3.15 5.42 -12.90
N GLU A 119 -3.09 6.75 -13.03
CA GLU A 119 -1.96 7.52 -12.49
C GLU A 119 -2.06 7.64 -10.96
N VAL A 120 -0.89 7.69 -10.30
CA VAL A 120 -0.77 7.99 -8.87
C VAL A 120 -1.28 9.40 -8.60
N LEU A 121 -1.87 9.64 -7.42
CA LEU A 121 -2.27 10.98 -6.99
C LEU A 121 -1.08 11.95 -7.11
N PRO A 122 -1.27 13.11 -7.77
CA PRO A 122 -0.17 14.06 -7.99
C PRO A 122 0.43 14.61 -6.70
N GLU A 123 -0.34 14.64 -5.62
CA GLU A 123 0.11 15.07 -4.29
C GLU A 123 1.20 14.18 -3.68
N LEU A 124 1.36 12.95 -4.18
CA LEU A 124 2.39 12.01 -3.71
C LEU A 124 3.70 12.09 -4.49
N ASP A 125 3.78 12.98 -5.49
CA ASP A 125 5.00 13.27 -6.24
C ASP A 125 5.71 12.00 -6.76
N CYS A 126 4.94 11.09 -7.41
CA CYS A 126 5.53 9.94 -8.10
C CYS A 126 6.35 10.43 -9.30
N ARG A 127 7.65 10.22 -9.27
CA ARG A 127 8.63 10.75 -10.23
C ARG A 127 8.98 9.73 -11.31
N PRO A 128 9.47 10.16 -12.48
CA PRO A 128 9.89 9.23 -13.53
C PRO A 128 11.00 8.24 -13.11
N GLU A 129 11.83 8.61 -12.13
CA GLU A 129 12.88 7.77 -11.58
C GLU A 129 12.42 6.81 -10.47
N ASP A 130 11.21 6.97 -9.95
CA ASP A 130 10.67 6.09 -8.92
C ASP A 130 10.38 4.69 -9.48
N LEU A 131 10.53 3.69 -8.62
CA LEU A 131 10.17 2.32 -8.98
C LEU A 131 8.65 2.14 -8.90
N VAL A 132 8.07 1.68 -10.01
CA VAL A 132 6.63 1.42 -10.12
C VAL A 132 6.40 -0.05 -10.43
N VAL A 133 5.55 -0.70 -9.63
CA VAL A 133 5.13 -2.09 -9.83
C VAL A 133 3.63 -2.11 -10.17
N GLU A 134 3.30 -2.65 -11.33
CA GLU A 134 1.91 -2.90 -11.69
C GLU A 134 1.46 -4.26 -11.18
N LYS A 135 0.26 -4.30 -10.58
CA LYS A 135 -0.37 -5.52 -10.09
C LYS A 135 -1.77 -5.70 -10.67
N TYR A 136 -2.20 -6.94 -10.73
CA TYR A 136 -3.50 -7.36 -11.26
C TYR A 136 -4.32 -8.15 -10.23
N ARG A 137 -3.86 -8.17 -8.98
CA ARG A 137 -4.49 -8.84 -7.84
C ARG A 137 -4.38 -7.94 -6.61
N SER A 138 -5.08 -8.29 -5.54
CA SER A 138 -5.05 -7.49 -4.31
C SER A 138 -3.64 -7.37 -3.73
N SER A 139 -2.94 -8.48 -3.56
CA SER A 139 -1.55 -8.44 -3.09
C SER A 139 -0.59 -7.86 -4.12
N ALA A 140 0.31 -7.00 -3.67
CA ALA A 140 1.40 -6.45 -4.47
C ALA A 140 2.46 -7.49 -4.86
N PHE A 141 2.50 -8.65 -4.21
CA PHE A 141 3.41 -9.75 -4.51
C PHE A 141 2.84 -10.73 -5.53
N ALA A 142 1.51 -10.87 -5.59
CA ALA A 142 0.87 -11.90 -6.40
C ALA A 142 1.04 -11.67 -7.90
N GLY A 143 1.95 -12.41 -8.53
CA GLY A 143 2.22 -12.36 -9.96
C GLY A 143 2.96 -11.10 -10.42
N THR A 144 3.70 -10.44 -9.52
CA THR A 144 4.50 -9.24 -9.82
C THR A 144 6.00 -9.51 -9.62
N ALA A 145 6.82 -8.54 -9.97
CA ALA A 145 8.26 -8.55 -9.72
C ALA A 145 8.64 -7.97 -8.35
N LEU A 146 7.69 -7.65 -7.45
CA LEU A 146 7.99 -6.92 -6.21
C LEU A 146 8.99 -7.68 -5.33
N ASP A 147 8.78 -8.98 -5.06
CA ASP A 147 9.70 -9.77 -4.22
C ASP A 147 11.12 -9.80 -4.81
N LEU A 148 11.24 -10.02 -6.12
CA LEU A 148 12.53 -9.99 -6.81
C LEU A 148 13.21 -8.62 -6.67
N LEU A 149 12.46 -7.54 -6.85
CA LEU A 149 12.95 -6.16 -6.72
C LEU A 149 13.45 -5.90 -5.30
N LEU A 150 12.67 -6.24 -4.28
CA LEU A 150 13.02 -6.03 -2.88
C LEU A 150 14.29 -6.82 -2.50
N ARG A 151 14.35 -8.12 -2.82
CA ARG A 151 15.52 -8.97 -2.52
C ARG A 151 16.77 -8.51 -3.27
N SER A 152 16.63 -8.07 -4.51
CA SER A 152 17.76 -7.57 -5.31
C SER A 152 18.38 -6.30 -4.72
N ASN A 153 17.61 -5.56 -3.92
CA ASN A 153 18.07 -4.36 -3.21
C ASN A 153 18.38 -4.61 -1.73
N GLY A 154 18.42 -5.87 -1.28
CA GLY A 154 18.77 -6.22 0.10
C GLY A 154 17.70 -5.85 1.13
N ILE A 155 16.46 -5.63 0.69
CA ILE A 155 15.36 -5.22 1.57
C ILE A 155 14.90 -6.41 2.42
N THR A 156 14.74 -6.16 3.70
CA THR A 156 14.20 -7.10 4.68
C THR A 156 12.96 -6.57 5.41
N THR A 157 12.65 -5.27 5.25
CA THR A 157 11.51 -4.61 5.89
C THR A 157 10.62 -3.93 4.86
N VAL A 158 9.33 -4.17 4.96
CA VAL A 158 8.28 -3.53 4.15
C VAL A 158 7.44 -2.61 5.03
N VAL A 159 7.50 -1.30 4.77
CA VAL A 159 6.57 -0.32 5.32
C VAL A 159 5.43 -0.16 4.33
N ALA A 160 4.25 -0.72 4.64
CA ALA A 160 3.10 -0.75 3.74
C ALA A 160 2.14 0.41 4.01
N THR A 161 1.78 1.16 2.96
CA THR A 161 0.91 2.34 3.03
C THR A 161 -0.11 2.34 1.88
N GLY A 162 -1.12 3.20 1.96
CA GLY A 162 -2.10 3.40 0.88
C GLY A 162 -3.44 2.73 1.14
N CYS A 163 -4.05 2.15 0.12
CA CYS A 163 -5.45 1.68 0.16
C CYS A 163 -5.69 0.37 -0.63
N THR A 164 -6.82 -0.32 -0.42
CA THR A 164 -7.70 -0.20 0.76
C THR A 164 -7.14 -1.07 1.87
N THR A 165 -7.31 -0.65 3.12
CA THR A 165 -6.69 -1.31 4.28
C THR A 165 -7.03 -2.79 4.36
N GLU A 166 -8.31 -3.17 4.23
CA GLU A 166 -8.79 -4.56 4.29
C GLU A 166 -8.56 -5.37 3.02
N GLY A 167 -8.23 -4.69 1.93
CA GLY A 167 -8.06 -5.30 0.61
C GLY A 167 -6.60 -5.44 0.21
N CYS A 168 -6.13 -4.49 -0.58
CA CYS A 168 -4.79 -4.56 -1.18
C CYS A 168 -3.67 -4.44 -0.14
N LEU A 169 -3.84 -3.59 0.87
CA LEU A 169 -2.85 -3.43 1.91
C LEU A 169 -2.74 -4.70 2.78
N ASP A 170 -3.83 -5.19 3.36
CA ASP A 170 -3.82 -6.39 4.22
C ASP A 170 -3.28 -7.61 3.46
N SER A 171 -3.71 -7.80 2.20
CA SER A 171 -3.21 -8.88 1.34
C SER A 171 -1.69 -8.77 1.11
N THR A 172 -1.18 -7.57 0.89
CA THR A 172 0.26 -7.33 0.68
C THR A 172 1.07 -7.55 1.95
N VAL A 173 0.57 -7.09 3.11
CA VAL A 173 1.23 -7.29 4.41
C VAL A 173 1.31 -8.77 4.77
N ARG A 174 0.25 -9.54 4.50
CA ARG A 174 0.25 -11.00 4.74
C ARG A 174 1.27 -11.71 3.87
N ASP A 175 1.30 -11.41 2.57
CA ASP A 175 2.26 -12.03 1.67
C ASP A 175 3.70 -11.61 2.00
N ALA A 176 3.94 -10.36 2.39
CA ALA A 176 5.25 -9.91 2.87
C ALA A 176 5.72 -10.74 4.08
N GLY A 177 4.85 -10.92 5.08
CA GLY A 177 5.17 -11.76 6.24
C GLY A 177 5.39 -13.24 5.88
N PHE A 178 4.66 -13.79 4.91
CA PHE A 178 4.87 -15.17 4.43
C PHE A 178 6.16 -15.32 3.61
N LEU A 179 6.69 -14.22 3.10
CA LEU A 179 7.99 -14.14 2.40
C LEU A 179 9.15 -13.73 3.32
N ASP A 180 8.93 -13.76 4.66
CA ASP A 180 9.91 -13.44 5.69
C ASP A 180 10.40 -11.98 5.71
N TYR A 181 9.56 -11.02 5.29
CA TYR A 181 9.80 -9.60 5.54
C TYR A 181 9.28 -9.19 6.93
N PHE A 182 9.99 -8.31 7.61
CA PHE A 182 9.41 -7.49 8.67
C PHE A 182 8.36 -6.57 8.04
N THR A 183 7.23 -6.41 8.71
CA THR A 183 6.11 -5.63 8.18
C THR A 183 5.73 -4.53 9.16
N VAL A 184 5.66 -3.30 8.67
CA VAL A 184 5.29 -2.11 9.45
C VAL A 184 4.18 -1.38 8.72
N VAL A 185 3.17 -0.92 9.46
CA VAL A 185 2.02 -0.18 8.90
C VAL A 185 1.83 1.13 9.67
N PRO A 186 2.12 2.29 9.07
CA PRO A 186 1.81 3.58 9.68
C PRO A 186 0.31 3.84 9.59
N ARG A 187 -0.38 3.87 10.75
CA ARG A 187 -1.84 3.93 10.84
C ARG A 187 -2.47 5.17 10.20
N ASP A 188 -1.75 6.27 10.19
CA ASP A 188 -2.15 7.54 9.59
C ASP A 188 -1.82 7.67 8.09
N CYS A 189 -1.25 6.61 7.49
CA CYS A 189 -0.95 6.52 6.06
C CYS A 189 -1.70 5.38 5.36
N VAL A 190 -2.75 4.84 5.98
CA VAL A 190 -3.60 3.77 5.42
C VAL A 190 -5.07 4.12 5.58
N ALA A 191 -5.89 3.80 4.58
CA ALA A 191 -7.31 4.13 4.60
C ALA A 191 -8.16 3.13 3.81
N SER A 192 -9.46 3.18 4.08
CA SER A 192 -10.53 2.55 3.29
C SER A 192 -11.75 3.47 3.26
N ASP A 193 -12.56 3.37 2.22
CA ASP A 193 -13.90 3.96 2.14
C ASP A 193 -14.94 3.21 3.01
N ARG A 194 -14.51 2.07 3.61
CA ARG A 194 -15.30 1.25 4.51
C ARG A 194 -14.69 1.29 5.92
N ALA A 195 -15.14 2.25 6.75
CA ALA A 195 -14.61 2.46 8.09
C ALA A 195 -14.72 1.22 9.00
N ASP A 196 -15.77 0.42 8.85
CA ASP A 196 -15.97 -0.84 9.58
C ASP A 196 -14.92 -1.89 9.22
N LEU A 197 -14.63 -2.05 7.93
CA LEU A 197 -13.64 -3.00 7.43
C LEU A 197 -12.22 -2.51 7.71
N HIS A 198 -11.96 -1.20 7.59
CA HIS A 198 -10.69 -0.60 8.01
C HIS A 198 -10.37 -0.93 9.47
N ALA A 199 -11.31 -0.68 10.39
CA ALA A 199 -11.10 -0.94 11.82
C ALA A 199 -10.84 -2.43 12.11
N ALA A 200 -11.60 -3.34 11.46
CA ALA A 200 -11.41 -4.78 11.60
C ALA A 200 -10.03 -5.22 11.07
N ALA A 201 -9.62 -4.74 9.90
CA ALA A 201 -8.32 -5.06 9.31
C ALA A 201 -7.17 -4.55 10.19
N MET A 202 -7.23 -3.29 10.65
CA MET A 202 -6.21 -2.72 11.53
C MET A 202 -6.04 -3.52 12.82
N THR A 203 -7.15 -3.98 13.42
CA THR A 203 -7.11 -4.86 14.62
C THR A 203 -6.35 -6.16 14.35
N ILE A 204 -6.59 -6.78 13.19
CA ILE A 204 -5.93 -8.06 12.83
C ILE A 204 -4.45 -7.81 12.47
N LEU A 205 -4.16 -6.75 11.74
CA LEU A 205 -2.79 -6.38 11.38
C LEU A 205 -1.94 -6.17 12.62
N GLU A 206 -2.39 -5.34 13.56
CA GLU A 206 -1.69 -5.04 14.81
C GLU A 206 -1.50 -6.29 15.69
N ALA A 207 -2.50 -7.16 15.76
CA ALA A 207 -2.44 -8.35 16.61
C ALA A 207 -1.51 -9.45 16.07
N TYR A 208 -1.34 -9.57 14.72
CA TYR A 208 -0.75 -10.79 14.15
C TYR A 208 0.17 -10.57 12.95
N ARG A 209 0.25 -9.37 12.36
CA ARG A 209 0.84 -9.24 11.04
C ARG A 209 1.89 -8.15 10.88
N ALA A 210 1.78 -7.06 11.64
CA ALA A 210 2.66 -5.91 11.44
C ALA A 210 2.85 -5.13 12.74
N ASP A 211 3.96 -4.43 12.85
CA ASP A 211 4.10 -3.36 13.81
C ASP A 211 3.31 -2.14 13.30
N VAL A 212 2.24 -1.80 14.03
CA VAL A 212 1.40 -0.65 13.68
C VAL A 212 1.85 0.56 14.49
N VAL A 213 2.35 1.58 13.77
CA VAL A 213 2.99 2.78 14.35
C VAL A 213 2.36 4.06 13.80
N ASP A 214 2.78 5.23 14.26
CA ASP A 214 2.46 6.50 13.61
C ASP A 214 3.56 6.87 12.58
N SER A 215 3.20 7.52 11.48
CA SER A 215 4.18 7.96 10.48
C SER A 215 5.21 8.92 11.05
N ALA A 216 4.86 9.65 12.11
CA ALA A 216 5.76 10.53 12.84
C ALA A 216 6.95 9.77 13.45
N ASP A 217 6.74 8.56 13.96
CA ASP A 217 7.80 7.71 14.55
C ASP A 217 8.78 7.25 13.47
N LEU A 218 8.26 6.80 12.32
CA LEU A 218 9.09 6.44 11.16
C LEU A 218 9.94 7.61 10.68
N ARG A 219 9.34 8.78 10.53
CA ARG A 219 10.06 9.99 10.14
C ARG A 219 11.10 10.40 11.17
N ALA A 220 10.80 10.24 12.47
CA ALA A 220 11.80 10.52 13.52
C ALA A 220 13.03 9.64 13.36
N VAL A 221 12.87 8.35 13.11
CA VAL A 221 13.98 7.42 12.83
C VAL A 221 14.73 7.84 11.58
N TRP A 222 14.04 8.07 10.47
CA TRP A 222 14.67 8.39 9.18
C TRP A 222 15.30 9.77 9.13
N ASP A 223 14.79 10.73 9.89
CA ASP A 223 15.40 12.06 10.06
C ASP A 223 16.58 12.06 11.07
N GLY A 224 16.93 10.91 11.66
CA GLY A 224 17.98 10.76 12.66
C GLY A 224 17.63 11.34 14.03
N ARG A 225 16.34 11.47 14.33
CA ARG A 225 15.81 11.89 15.63
C ARG A 225 15.33 10.65 16.40
N SER A 226 15.40 10.69 17.73
CA SER A 226 14.78 9.62 18.53
C SER A 226 13.24 9.69 18.36
N PRO A 227 12.55 8.55 18.19
CA PRO A 227 11.09 8.48 18.23
C PRO A 227 10.53 9.06 19.52
N ALA A 228 9.31 9.59 19.45
CA ALA A 228 8.63 10.24 20.57
C ALA A 228 8.11 9.25 21.61
#